data_17ce4461eddcdbae779632543a3b1761
#
_entry.id   17ce4461eddcdbae779632543a3b1761
#
_cell.length_a   1.000
_cell.length_b   1.000
_cell.length_c   1.000
_cell.angle_alpha   90.00
_cell.angle_beta   90.00
_cell.angle_gamma   90.00
#
_symmetry.space_group_name_H-M   'P 1'
#
loop_
_entity.id
_entity.type
_entity.pdbx_description
1 polymer ?
#
loop_
_entity_poly.entity_id
_entity_poly.type
_entity_poly.pdbx_seq_one_letter_code
_entity_poly.pdbx_strand_id
1 'polypeptide(L)'
;TSAARSKSLTQNLPATPSAISGQKDGLCNTTGNVYSIPSVVAATSYTWTTSGATITGGNGTTSITADVAALTGTGTITVQAVNGCGSSLVRSLTIAGAPARPGVISGSTAVCSGATEPYSVATVAGAASYNWSVTANGTIATGQGTKNITTTWGAAAAGQALNVTT
;
A
#
# COMPACT_ATOMS: atom_id res chain seq x y z
N THR A 1 44.80 -38.44 -32.32
CA THR A 1 44.10 -37.71 -31.26
C THR A 1 42.72 -37.33 -31.77
N SER A 2 41.68 -37.92 -31.17
CA SER A 2 40.27 -37.62 -31.50
C SER A 2 39.93 -36.21 -30.99
N ALA A 3 39.34 -35.38 -31.84
CA ALA A 3 38.87 -34.07 -31.43
C ALA A 3 37.64 -34.17 -30.56
N ALA A 4 37.64 -33.56 -29.38
CA ALA A 4 36.50 -33.47 -28.51
C ALA A 4 35.35 -32.68 -29.16
N ARG A 5 34.13 -33.23 -29.11
CA ARG A 5 32.91 -32.50 -29.52
C ARG A 5 32.23 -31.95 -28.26
N SER A 6 31.96 -30.66 -28.24
CA SER A 6 31.23 -29.98 -27.18
C SER A 6 29.84 -29.57 -27.68
N LYS A 7 28.84 -29.62 -26.78
CA LYS A 7 27.50 -29.13 -26.99
C LYS A 7 27.17 -28.13 -25.91
N SER A 8 26.81 -26.89 -26.26
CA SER A 8 26.31 -25.90 -25.35
C SER A 8 24.91 -26.31 -24.88
N LEU A 9 24.70 -26.31 -23.57
CA LEU A 9 23.38 -26.49 -22.93
C LEU A 9 22.97 -25.16 -22.30
N THR A 10 21.79 -24.70 -22.64
CA THR A 10 21.20 -23.48 -22.05
C THR A 10 20.07 -23.87 -21.13
N GLN A 11 20.07 -23.38 -19.91
CA GLN A 11 18.96 -23.55 -19.00
C GLN A 11 17.83 -22.64 -19.44
N ASN A 12 16.69 -23.21 -19.82
CA ASN A 12 15.54 -22.45 -20.33
C ASN A 12 14.56 -22.13 -19.18
N LEU A 13 14.94 -21.20 -18.29
CA LEU A 13 14.05 -20.66 -17.27
C LEU A 13 12.90 -19.86 -17.94
N PRO A 14 11.70 -19.86 -17.34
CA PRO A 14 10.62 -19.01 -17.80
C PRO A 14 11.01 -17.53 -17.71
N ALA A 15 10.47 -16.71 -18.60
CA ALA A 15 10.61 -15.26 -18.51
C ALA A 15 9.90 -14.73 -17.24
N THR A 16 10.36 -13.58 -16.72
CA THR A 16 9.66 -12.89 -15.62
C THR A 16 8.23 -12.55 -16.05
N PRO A 17 7.21 -12.85 -15.24
CA PRO A 17 5.83 -12.46 -15.53
C PRO A 17 5.70 -10.96 -15.81
N SER A 18 4.75 -10.58 -16.64
CA SER A 18 4.38 -9.18 -16.86
C SER A 18 3.69 -8.59 -15.63
N ALA A 19 3.25 -7.34 -15.70
CA ALA A 19 2.60 -6.68 -14.58
C ALA A 19 1.37 -7.48 -14.08
N ILE A 20 1.24 -7.58 -12.76
CA ILE A 20 0.07 -8.18 -12.12
C ILE A 20 -1.10 -7.20 -12.25
N SER A 21 -2.23 -7.67 -12.76
CA SER A 21 -3.49 -6.96 -12.82
C SER A 21 -4.35 -7.33 -11.61
N GLY A 22 -5.08 -6.37 -11.05
CA GLY A 22 -5.96 -6.54 -9.88
C GLY A 22 -6.13 -5.24 -9.11
N GLN A 23 -7.08 -5.22 -8.17
CA GLN A 23 -7.28 -4.06 -7.30
C GLN A 23 -6.08 -3.89 -6.38
N LYS A 24 -5.56 -2.68 -6.28
CA LYS A 24 -4.36 -2.39 -5.48
C LYS A 24 -4.60 -1.42 -4.33
N ASP A 25 -5.67 -0.64 -4.35
CA ASP A 25 -5.95 0.40 -3.36
C ASP A 25 -7.33 0.17 -2.71
N GLY A 26 -7.52 0.68 -1.49
CA GLY A 26 -8.79 0.58 -0.77
C GLY A 26 -9.13 -0.85 -0.30
N LEU A 27 -8.14 -1.68 -0.10
CA LEU A 27 -8.29 -3.08 0.30
C LEU A 27 -8.37 -3.19 1.82
N CYS A 28 -9.55 -2.99 2.37
CA CYS A 28 -9.80 -3.13 3.80
C CYS A 28 -11.01 -4.05 4.02
N ASN A 29 -10.80 -5.21 4.65
CA ASN A 29 -11.82 -6.25 4.86
C ASN A 29 -12.53 -6.64 3.53
N THR A 30 -11.77 -6.80 2.46
CA THR A 30 -12.28 -7.22 1.15
C THR A 30 -12.01 -8.69 0.91
N THR A 31 -12.93 -9.39 0.25
CA THR A 31 -12.83 -10.82 -0.05
C THR A 31 -12.94 -11.07 -1.56
N GLY A 32 -12.36 -12.18 -2.02
CA GLY A 32 -12.46 -12.59 -3.42
C GLY A 32 -11.75 -11.67 -4.42
N ASN A 33 -10.75 -10.90 -3.99
CA ASN A 33 -9.99 -10.04 -4.89
C ASN A 33 -9.21 -10.90 -5.89
N VAL A 34 -9.38 -10.63 -7.18
CA VAL A 34 -8.73 -11.39 -8.25
C VAL A 34 -7.46 -10.69 -8.70
N TYR A 35 -6.35 -11.44 -8.75
CA TYR A 35 -5.06 -10.99 -9.29
C TYR A 35 -4.65 -11.93 -10.41
N SER A 36 -4.19 -11.39 -11.53
CA SER A 36 -3.86 -12.18 -12.70
C SER A 36 -2.68 -11.64 -13.49
N ILE A 37 -2.05 -12.52 -14.26
CA ILE A 37 -1.02 -12.22 -15.24
C ILE A 37 -1.35 -12.93 -16.56
N PRO A 38 -0.88 -12.44 -17.70
CA PRO A 38 -0.84 -13.22 -18.93
C PRO A 38 0.06 -14.47 -18.76
N SER A 39 -0.24 -15.53 -19.51
CA SER A 39 0.58 -16.73 -19.52
C SER A 39 2.01 -16.43 -19.97
N VAL A 40 2.98 -17.07 -19.33
CA VAL A 40 4.40 -16.94 -19.64
C VAL A 40 4.84 -18.15 -20.47
N VAL A 41 5.50 -17.91 -21.59
CA VAL A 41 6.02 -18.99 -22.46
C VAL A 41 6.98 -19.87 -21.67
N ALA A 42 6.88 -21.19 -21.87
CA ALA A 42 7.66 -22.22 -21.19
C ALA A 42 7.40 -22.36 -19.67
N ALA A 43 6.45 -21.64 -19.09
CA ALA A 43 6.00 -21.89 -17.73
C ALA A 43 5.03 -23.08 -17.70
N THR A 44 5.17 -23.95 -16.70
CA THR A 44 4.26 -25.09 -16.44
C THR A 44 3.36 -24.82 -15.23
N SER A 45 3.78 -23.89 -14.36
CA SER A 45 3.02 -23.48 -13.18
C SER A 45 3.47 -22.08 -12.70
N TYR A 46 2.77 -21.55 -11.68
CA TYR A 46 3.05 -20.24 -11.10
C TYR A 46 3.04 -20.35 -9.58
N THR A 47 4.02 -19.72 -8.93
CA THR A 47 4.05 -19.60 -7.48
C THR A 47 3.67 -18.18 -7.09
N TRP A 48 2.54 -18.05 -6.40
CA TRP A 48 2.07 -16.79 -5.85
C TRP A 48 2.34 -16.74 -4.36
N THR A 49 2.78 -15.58 -3.86
CA THR A 49 2.89 -15.31 -2.43
C THR A 49 2.33 -13.93 -2.10
N THR A 50 1.91 -13.75 -0.87
CA THR A 50 1.27 -12.51 -0.41
C THR A 50 1.81 -12.09 0.95
N SER A 51 1.81 -10.77 1.17
CA SER A 51 1.94 -10.16 2.49
C SER A 51 0.77 -9.18 2.66
N GLY A 52 0.04 -9.27 3.77
CA GLY A 52 -1.16 -8.46 4.00
C GLY A 52 -2.43 -8.98 3.33
N ALA A 53 -2.36 -10.16 2.69
CA ALA A 53 -3.51 -10.85 2.11
C ALA A 53 -3.37 -12.36 2.30
N THR A 54 -4.46 -13.10 2.16
CA THR A 54 -4.50 -14.58 2.21
C THR A 54 -4.99 -15.11 0.87
N ILE A 55 -4.20 -15.96 0.20
CA ILE A 55 -4.63 -16.63 -1.03
C ILE A 55 -5.70 -17.65 -0.69
N THR A 56 -6.87 -17.54 -1.32
CA THR A 56 -8.02 -18.45 -1.11
C THR A 56 -8.23 -19.41 -2.27
N GLY A 57 -7.59 -19.15 -3.41
CA GLY A 57 -7.65 -20.06 -4.57
C GLY A 57 -6.70 -19.68 -5.69
N GLY A 58 -6.53 -20.60 -6.65
CA GLY A 58 -5.82 -20.36 -7.91
C GLY A 58 -4.29 -20.42 -7.85
N ASN A 59 -3.66 -20.69 -6.70
CA ASN A 59 -2.20 -20.83 -6.66
C ASN A 59 -1.76 -21.98 -7.59
N GLY A 60 -0.69 -21.77 -8.35
CA GLY A 60 -0.26 -22.66 -9.43
C GLY A 60 -0.71 -22.22 -10.82
N THR A 61 -1.69 -21.35 -10.94
CA THR A 61 -2.25 -20.85 -12.22
C THR A 61 -1.87 -19.41 -12.52
N THR A 62 -2.32 -18.87 -13.65
CA THR A 62 -2.12 -17.46 -14.04
C THR A 62 -2.99 -16.47 -13.24
N SER A 63 -3.89 -16.96 -12.40
CA SER A 63 -4.80 -16.10 -11.63
C SER A 63 -5.02 -16.68 -10.24
N ILE A 64 -5.06 -15.81 -9.24
CA ILE A 64 -5.43 -16.16 -7.87
C ILE A 64 -6.61 -15.35 -7.38
N THR A 65 -7.30 -15.88 -6.37
CA THR A 65 -8.19 -15.10 -5.50
C THR A 65 -7.53 -14.93 -4.15
N ALA A 66 -7.68 -13.75 -3.56
CA ALA A 66 -7.13 -13.45 -2.25
C ALA A 66 -8.09 -12.58 -1.43
N ASP A 67 -8.11 -12.83 -0.13
CA ASP A 67 -8.83 -12.03 0.86
C ASP A 67 -7.86 -11.12 1.58
N VAL A 68 -8.24 -9.86 1.73
CA VAL A 68 -7.48 -8.84 2.46
C VAL A 68 -8.25 -8.53 3.74
N ALA A 69 -7.70 -8.90 4.88
CA ALA A 69 -8.25 -8.56 6.19
C ALA A 69 -8.02 -7.05 6.50
N ALA A 70 -8.03 -6.65 7.76
CA ALA A 70 -7.77 -5.27 8.18
C ALA A 70 -6.31 -4.85 7.88
N LEU A 71 -5.99 -4.64 6.59
CA LEU A 71 -4.67 -4.16 6.16
C LEU A 71 -4.53 -2.68 6.49
N THR A 72 -3.61 -2.36 7.39
CA THR A 72 -3.15 -0.99 7.65
C THR A 72 -1.83 -0.76 6.92
N GLY A 73 -1.77 0.30 6.09
CA GLY A 73 -0.60 0.57 5.25
C GLY A 73 -0.58 -0.27 3.98
N THR A 74 0.55 -0.92 3.69
CA THR A 74 0.77 -1.64 2.44
C THR A 74 1.08 -3.12 2.64
N GLY A 75 0.67 -3.93 1.67
CA GLY A 75 1.05 -5.32 1.50
C GLY A 75 1.63 -5.57 0.11
N THR A 76 1.91 -6.83 -0.22
CA THR A 76 2.42 -7.21 -1.54
C THR A 76 1.77 -8.48 -2.04
N ILE A 77 1.55 -8.54 -3.35
CA ILE A 77 1.23 -9.76 -4.10
C ILE A 77 2.43 -10.04 -5.00
N THR A 78 2.96 -11.24 -4.99
CA THR A 78 4.08 -11.60 -5.87
C THR A 78 3.79 -12.85 -6.67
N VAL A 79 4.45 -12.99 -7.82
CA VAL A 79 4.35 -14.18 -8.66
C VAL A 79 5.67 -14.50 -9.34
N GLN A 80 5.95 -15.79 -9.47
CA GLN A 80 7.04 -16.36 -10.28
C GLN A 80 6.45 -17.40 -11.23
N ALA A 81 6.94 -17.41 -12.46
CA ALA A 81 6.69 -18.49 -13.40
C ALA A 81 7.68 -19.64 -13.14
N VAL A 82 7.22 -20.88 -13.20
CA VAL A 82 8.00 -22.07 -12.85
C VAL A 82 7.93 -23.08 -13.99
N ASN A 83 9.03 -23.78 -14.24
CA ASN A 83 9.10 -24.98 -15.09
C ASN A 83 10.10 -26.00 -14.53
N GLY A 84 10.34 -27.11 -15.25
CA GLY A 84 11.30 -28.14 -14.82
C GLY A 84 12.75 -27.68 -14.69
N CYS A 85 13.11 -26.50 -15.23
CA CYS A 85 14.45 -25.90 -15.12
C CYS A 85 14.59 -24.95 -13.92
N GLY A 86 13.48 -24.49 -13.34
CA GLY A 86 13.47 -23.58 -12.19
C GLY A 86 12.43 -22.48 -12.29
N SER A 87 12.62 -21.43 -11.48
CA SER A 87 11.71 -20.30 -11.36
C SER A 87 12.29 -19.04 -12.03
N SER A 88 11.41 -18.20 -12.56
CA SER A 88 11.74 -16.87 -13.06
C SER A 88 12.11 -15.91 -11.93
N LEU A 89 12.50 -14.69 -12.29
CA LEU A 89 12.50 -13.58 -11.33
C LEU A 89 11.07 -13.28 -10.85
N VAL A 90 10.98 -12.70 -9.66
CA VAL A 90 9.71 -12.32 -9.01
C VAL A 90 9.12 -11.09 -9.70
N ARG A 91 7.80 -11.11 -9.95
CA ARG A 91 7.01 -9.93 -10.22
C ARG A 91 6.22 -9.57 -8.98
N SER A 92 6.19 -8.28 -8.60
CA SER A 92 5.50 -7.78 -7.41
C SER A 92 4.47 -6.72 -7.77
N LEU A 93 3.37 -6.69 -7.01
CA LEU A 93 2.37 -5.63 -6.96
C LEU A 93 2.24 -5.19 -5.50
N THR A 94 2.40 -3.90 -5.24
CA THR A 94 2.08 -3.35 -3.92
C THR A 94 0.58 -3.11 -3.83
N ILE A 95 -0.01 -3.55 -2.73
CA ILE A 95 -1.42 -3.32 -2.39
C ILE A 95 -1.51 -2.41 -1.17
N ALA A 96 -2.57 -1.59 -1.08
CA ALA A 96 -2.79 -0.64 0.02
C ALA A 96 -4.16 -0.86 0.66
N GLY A 97 -4.17 -0.95 1.97
CA GLY A 97 -5.36 -1.01 2.80
C GLY A 97 -5.83 0.37 3.27
N ALA A 98 -6.46 0.42 4.46
CA ALA A 98 -6.77 1.67 5.12
C ALA A 98 -5.49 2.41 5.49
N PRO A 99 -5.47 3.76 5.41
CA PRO A 99 -4.36 4.54 5.91
C PRO A 99 -4.12 4.27 7.39
N ALA A 100 -2.86 4.33 7.81
CA ALA A 100 -2.53 4.28 9.22
C ALA A 100 -3.06 5.55 9.93
N ARG A 101 -3.27 5.45 11.24
CA ARG A 101 -3.61 6.63 12.04
C ARG A 101 -2.50 7.69 11.87
N PRO A 102 -2.86 9.00 11.70
CA PRO A 102 -1.87 10.07 11.72
C PRO A 102 -1.02 10.04 12.99
N GLY A 103 0.24 10.39 12.85
CA GLY A 103 1.18 10.52 13.97
C GLY A 103 0.90 11.76 14.81
N VAL A 104 1.92 12.19 15.57
CA VAL A 104 1.84 13.36 16.44
C VAL A 104 1.57 14.61 15.62
N ILE A 105 0.64 15.45 16.10
CA ILE A 105 0.41 16.80 15.55
C ILE A 105 1.55 17.70 16.01
N SER A 106 2.20 18.37 15.06
CA SER A 106 3.23 19.41 15.29
C SER A 106 2.57 20.77 15.22
N GLY A 107 2.98 21.69 16.09
CA GLY A 107 2.49 23.05 16.17
C GLY A 107 2.56 23.58 17.60
N SER A 108 2.15 24.84 17.82
CA SER A 108 2.17 25.48 19.14
C SER A 108 1.17 24.83 20.08
N THR A 109 1.58 24.54 21.32
CA THR A 109 0.70 24.07 22.41
C THR A 109 0.20 25.22 23.28
N ALA A 110 0.78 26.42 23.13
CA ALA A 110 0.36 27.64 23.82
C ALA A 110 -0.12 28.66 22.79
N VAL A 111 -1.38 29.03 22.84
CA VAL A 111 -2.02 29.92 21.86
C VAL A 111 -2.72 31.07 22.55
N CYS A 112 -2.65 32.27 21.95
CA CYS A 112 -3.35 33.45 22.41
C CYS A 112 -4.68 33.62 21.68
N SER A 113 -5.62 34.32 22.32
CA SER A 113 -6.88 34.70 21.65
C SER A 113 -6.61 35.58 20.44
N GLY A 114 -7.24 35.26 19.31
CA GLY A 114 -7.05 35.93 18.02
C GLY A 114 -5.80 35.48 17.24
N ALA A 115 -4.94 34.62 17.82
CA ALA A 115 -3.76 34.11 17.12
C ALA A 115 -4.15 33.12 16.02
N THR A 116 -3.40 33.17 14.93
CA THR A 116 -3.47 32.16 13.86
C THR A 116 -2.19 31.35 13.87
N GLU A 117 -2.31 30.04 14.09
CA GLU A 117 -1.18 29.15 14.29
C GLU A 117 -1.19 28.00 13.25
N PRO A 118 -0.02 27.61 12.72
CA PRO A 118 0.11 26.48 11.83
C PRO A 118 0.20 25.16 12.61
N TYR A 119 -0.47 24.11 12.08
CA TYR A 119 -0.36 22.75 12.57
C TYR A 119 -0.15 21.78 11.42
N SER A 120 0.54 20.70 11.68
CA SER A 120 0.85 19.69 10.68
C SER A 120 0.96 18.30 11.27
N VAL A 121 0.79 17.29 10.39
CA VAL A 121 1.15 15.91 10.67
C VAL A 121 2.10 15.38 9.59
N ALA A 122 2.87 14.36 9.94
CA ALA A 122 3.67 13.63 8.95
C ALA A 122 2.76 13.01 7.88
N THR A 123 3.28 12.86 6.66
CA THR A 123 2.54 12.20 5.58
C THR A 123 2.22 10.75 5.97
N VAL A 124 0.96 10.36 5.84
CA VAL A 124 0.48 9.00 6.06
C VAL A 124 0.37 8.30 4.70
N ALA A 125 1.06 7.17 4.56
CA ALA A 125 1.01 6.38 3.32
C ALA A 125 -0.43 5.89 3.06
N GLY A 126 -0.91 6.06 1.83
CA GLY A 126 -2.26 5.67 1.43
C GLY A 126 -3.37 6.67 1.83
N ALA A 127 -3.07 7.73 2.58
CA ALA A 127 -4.07 8.76 2.89
C ALA A 127 -4.36 9.61 1.66
N ALA A 128 -5.64 9.68 1.26
CA ALA A 128 -6.12 10.55 0.19
C ALA A 128 -6.41 11.97 0.68
N SER A 129 -6.80 12.12 1.96
CA SER A 129 -7.10 13.40 2.59
C SER A 129 -6.94 13.31 4.11
N TYR A 130 -6.96 14.47 4.78
CA TYR A 130 -6.88 14.59 6.23
C TYR A 130 -8.08 15.38 6.74
N ASN A 131 -8.84 14.80 7.65
CA ASN A 131 -9.99 15.46 8.26
C ASN A 131 -9.59 16.01 9.62
N TRP A 132 -9.48 17.34 9.69
CA TRP A 132 -9.14 18.05 10.91
C TRP A 132 -10.40 18.53 11.61
N SER A 133 -10.39 18.47 12.93
CA SER A 133 -11.44 19.04 13.76
C SER A 133 -10.82 19.76 14.95
N VAL A 134 -11.48 20.85 15.37
CA VAL A 134 -11.10 21.68 16.51
C VAL A 134 -12.25 21.68 17.49
N THR A 135 -11.97 21.42 18.76
CA THR A 135 -12.95 21.62 19.82
C THR A 135 -13.06 23.10 20.17
N ALA A 136 -14.15 23.52 20.79
CA ALA A 136 -14.57 24.87 21.17
C ALA A 136 -13.53 26.02 20.99
N ASN A 137 -14.00 27.15 20.47
CA ASN A 137 -13.25 28.41 20.31
C ASN A 137 -12.09 28.41 19.35
N GLY A 138 -11.94 27.38 18.49
CA GLY A 138 -11.02 27.39 17.38
C GLY A 138 -11.74 27.24 16.03
N THR A 139 -11.18 27.76 14.96
CA THR A 139 -11.66 27.55 13.59
C THR A 139 -10.49 27.22 12.68
N ILE A 140 -10.68 26.24 11.80
CA ILE A 140 -9.70 25.94 10.77
C ILE A 140 -9.81 27.03 9.69
N ALA A 141 -8.79 27.88 9.59
CA ALA A 141 -8.77 28.99 8.64
C ALA A 141 -8.40 28.53 7.23
N THR A 142 -7.44 27.61 7.10
CA THR A 142 -7.00 27.06 5.82
C THR A 142 -6.52 25.62 5.95
N GLY A 143 -6.41 24.91 4.82
CA GLY A 143 -5.71 23.63 4.72
C GLY A 143 -6.54 22.40 5.06
N GLN A 144 -7.84 22.51 5.34
CA GLN A 144 -8.71 21.35 5.53
C GLN A 144 -8.58 20.39 4.32
N GLY A 145 -8.47 19.10 4.59
CA GLY A 145 -8.20 18.07 3.58
C GLY A 145 -6.71 17.78 3.35
N THR A 146 -5.80 18.61 3.83
CA THR A 146 -4.35 18.45 3.68
C THR A 146 -3.66 18.12 4.99
N LYS A 147 -2.40 17.72 4.95
CA LYS A 147 -1.60 17.43 6.15
C LYS A 147 -1.18 18.67 6.94
N ASN A 148 -1.39 19.88 6.40
CA ASN A 148 -1.02 21.14 7.01
C ASN A 148 -2.26 22.03 7.06
N ILE A 149 -2.52 22.62 8.21
CA ILE A 149 -3.62 23.58 8.40
C ILE A 149 -3.12 24.84 9.10
N THR A 150 -3.90 25.90 9.01
CA THR A 150 -3.82 27.02 9.95
C THR A 150 -5.13 27.11 10.73
N THR A 151 -5.05 27.37 12.02
CA THR A 151 -6.19 27.48 12.92
C THR A 151 -6.18 28.84 13.61
N THR A 152 -7.30 29.57 13.58
CA THR A 152 -7.50 30.78 14.35
C THR A 152 -8.14 30.45 15.68
N TRP A 153 -7.59 30.92 16.79
CA TRP A 153 -8.02 30.64 18.14
C TRP A 153 -8.83 31.81 18.72
N GLY A 154 -10.00 31.49 19.25
CA GLY A 154 -10.83 32.45 19.98
C GLY A 154 -10.39 32.66 21.43
N ALA A 155 -11.32 33.11 22.29
CA ALA A 155 -11.05 33.31 23.71
C ALA A 155 -10.57 32.03 24.38
N ALA A 156 -9.63 32.13 25.33
CA ALA A 156 -9.10 30.98 26.04
C ALA A 156 -10.22 30.20 26.78
N ALA A 157 -10.28 28.93 26.55
CA ALA A 157 -11.18 27.99 27.25
C ALA A 157 -10.39 26.73 27.63
N ALA A 158 -10.76 26.12 28.76
CA ALA A 158 -10.18 24.84 29.14
C ALA A 158 -10.64 23.74 28.16
N GLY A 159 -9.76 22.77 27.89
CA GLY A 159 -10.09 21.60 27.08
C GLY A 159 -10.09 21.83 25.57
N GLN A 160 -9.40 22.84 25.06
CA GLN A 160 -9.17 22.99 23.62
C GLN A 160 -8.32 21.83 23.08
N ALA A 161 -8.78 21.20 22.02
CA ALA A 161 -8.06 20.12 21.38
C ALA A 161 -8.18 20.22 19.86
N LEU A 162 -7.13 19.77 19.18
CA LEU A 162 -7.07 19.59 17.74
C LEU A 162 -6.95 18.11 17.44
N ASN A 163 -7.79 17.60 16.55
CA ASN A 163 -7.79 16.22 16.14
C ASN A 163 -7.64 16.10 14.63
N VAL A 164 -7.05 15.00 14.18
CA VAL A 164 -6.91 14.68 12.76
C VAL A 164 -7.15 13.18 12.52
N THR A 165 -7.86 12.87 11.44
CA THR A 165 -8.05 11.52 10.91
C THR A 165 -7.72 11.50 9.42
N THR A 166 -7.50 10.32 8.86
CA THR A 166 -7.25 10.07 7.43
C THR A 166 -8.35 9.24 6.83
#